data_61198f711b623880c99bd502533e81da
#
_entry.id   61198f711b623880c99bd502533e81da
#
_cell.length_a   1.000
_cell.length_b   1.000
_cell.length_c   1.000
_cell.angle_alpha   90.00
_cell.angle_beta   90.00
_cell.angle_gamma   90.00
#
_symmetry.space_group_name_H-M   'P 1'
#
loop_
_entity.id
_entity.type
_entity.pdbx_description
1 polymer ?
#
loop_
_entity_poly.entity_id
_entity_poly.type
_entity_poly.pdbx_seq_one_letter_code
_entity_poly.pdbx_strand_id
1 'polypeptide(L)'
;MRIGVTGLLAVVTLVAAACGGSAAEPPSTSSLASVPVSSATATPAVSPTSPATSGPNVRPGERPPAMPAAAKQHTQEGALAFAGYFYRVFDFSLRTMTTKALRSLSIDTCGSCQTHIKSIDDLGAERGHVQGGRIILKSIKRVTGRADVKADVTFLVRVDQEALVEIHANGSSGGSAELTKATNYLFLSWLGSAWHTIEISQS
;
A
#
# COMPACT_ATOMS: atom_id res chain seq x y z
N MET A 1 -23.10 29.56 31.56
CA MET A 1 -22.30 29.57 32.80
C MET A 1 -20.84 29.73 32.40
N ARG A 2 -20.25 30.87 32.68
CA ARG A 2 -18.85 31.23 32.37
C ARG A 2 -17.96 30.79 33.52
N ILE A 3 -16.79 30.22 33.26
CA ILE A 3 -15.56 30.20 34.10
C ILE A 3 -14.47 29.71 33.12
N GLY A 4 -13.45 30.45 32.70
CA GLY A 4 -12.49 31.26 33.47
C GLY A 4 -11.16 30.53 33.41
N VAL A 5 -10.32 30.85 32.44
CA VAL A 5 -8.94 31.40 32.38
C VAL A 5 -7.98 30.95 33.51
N THR A 6 -6.79 30.54 33.13
CA THR A 6 -5.43 30.84 33.63
C THR A 6 -4.52 29.71 33.10
N GLY A 7 -3.52 29.78 32.20
CA GLY A 7 -2.43 30.71 32.19
C GLY A 7 -1.27 30.17 33.03
N LEU A 8 -0.28 29.47 32.41
CA LEU A 8 1.07 29.41 32.98
C LEU A 8 2.13 29.25 31.87
N LEU A 9 2.88 30.32 31.71
CA LEU A 9 4.18 30.40 31.03
C LEU A 9 5.25 29.80 31.97
N ALA A 10 6.19 29.05 31.40
CA ALA A 10 7.56 28.87 31.91
C ALA A 10 8.43 28.33 30.78
N VAL A 11 9.21 29.16 30.18
CA VAL A 11 10.61 29.50 30.39
C VAL A 11 11.61 28.48 29.91
N VAL A 12 12.21 28.85 28.80
CA VAL A 12 13.51 28.60 28.16
C VAL A 12 14.63 28.19 29.13
N THR A 13 15.40 27.18 28.73
CA THR A 13 16.83 27.15 28.98
C THR A 13 17.59 26.54 27.78
N LEU A 14 18.33 27.42 27.10
CA LEU A 14 19.45 27.09 26.23
C LEU A 14 20.60 26.54 27.09
N VAL A 15 21.23 25.46 26.65
CA VAL A 15 22.62 25.14 26.99
C VAL A 15 23.37 24.85 25.71
N ALA A 16 24.26 25.77 25.38
CA ALA A 16 25.33 25.60 24.39
C ALA A 16 26.60 25.16 25.13
N ALA A 17 27.30 24.16 24.57
CA ALA A 17 28.73 23.92 24.78
C ALA A 17 29.18 23.09 23.57
N ALA A 18 29.92 23.53 22.76
CA ALA A 18 31.22 24.06 22.36
C ALA A 18 32.41 23.11 22.64
N CYS A 19 33.20 22.97 21.57
CA CYS A 19 34.62 22.60 21.48
C CYS A 19 34.94 21.13 21.74
N GLY A 20 35.78 20.49 20.96
CA GLY A 20 36.87 20.82 20.06
C GLY A 20 37.73 19.61 19.89
N GLY A 21 38.63 19.60 18.94
CA GLY A 21 39.83 18.73 18.94
C GLY A 21 39.96 17.84 17.70
N SER A 22 40.59 18.37 16.81
CA SER A 22 41.74 18.12 15.92
C SER A 22 42.48 16.79 16.11
N ALA A 23 42.83 16.29 14.96
CA ALA A 23 44.15 15.82 14.53
C ALA A 23 44.30 14.36 14.14
N ALA A 24 44.75 14.27 12.92
CA ALA A 24 45.84 13.49 12.35
C ALA A 24 45.52 12.14 11.71
N GLU A 25 45.65 12.17 10.41
CA GLU A 25 46.07 11.09 9.52
C GLU A 25 47.40 10.47 9.89
N PRO A 26 47.70 9.24 9.54
CA PRO A 26 48.34 9.04 8.26
C PRO A 26 47.90 7.76 7.49
N PRO A 27 48.34 7.65 6.22
CA PRO A 27 47.78 6.73 5.24
C PRO A 27 48.37 5.33 5.36
N SER A 28 47.51 4.33 5.33
CA SER A 28 47.97 2.94 5.11
C SER A 28 47.47 2.49 3.74
N THR A 29 48.39 2.48 2.81
CA THR A 29 48.29 1.71 1.58
C THR A 29 48.14 0.23 1.90
N SER A 30 47.04 -0.37 1.52
CA SER A 30 46.88 -1.82 1.49
C SER A 30 46.30 -2.26 0.18
N SER A 31 47.13 -2.98 -0.49
CA SER A 31 46.95 -3.85 -1.66
C SER A 31 45.54 -4.24 -2.04
N LEU A 32 45.26 -3.98 -3.30
CA LEU A 32 44.15 -4.54 -4.09
C LEU A 32 44.34 -6.07 -4.22
N ALA A 33 43.61 -6.83 -3.42
CA ALA A 33 43.33 -8.22 -3.72
C ALA A 33 42.07 -8.27 -4.61
N SER A 34 42.26 -8.53 -5.89
CA SER A 34 41.21 -8.80 -6.84
C SER A 34 40.54 -10.13 -6.46
N VAL A 35 39.33 -10.04 -5.91
CA VAL A 35 38.47 -11.20 -5.71
C VAL A 35 37.70 -11.41 -7.03
N PRO A 36 37.70 -12.59 -7.63
CA PRO A 36 36.88 -12.85 -8.81
C PRO A 36 35.42 -12.80 -8.40
N VAL A 37 34.69 -11.83 -8.93
CA VAL A 37 33.24 -11.76 -8.84
C VAL A 37 32.70 -12.89 -9.72
N SER A 38 32.33 -14.02 -9.11
CA SER A 38 31.48 -15.01 -9.75
C SER A 38 30.10 -14.39 -9.91
N SER A 39 29.81 -13.90 -11.10
CA SER A 39 28.48 -13.52 -11.52
C SER A 39 27.59 -14.77 -11.57
N ALA A 40 26.97 -15.08 -10.44
CA ALA A 40 25.86 -16.01 -10.44
C ALA A 40 24.69 -15.31 -11.15
N THR A 41 24.48 -15.65 -12.40
CA THR A 41 23.28 -15.30 -13.15
C THR A 41 22.10 -15.98 -12.45
N ALA A 42 21.43 -15.24 -11.58
CA ALA A 42 20.17 -15.67 -10.99
C ALA A 42 19.14 -15.77 -12.12
N THR A 43 18.87 -16.96 -12.57
CA THR A 43 17.71 -17.26 -13.43
C THR A 43 16.47 -16.81 -12.66
N PRO A 44 15.65 -15.89 -13.20
CA PRO A 44 14.44 -15.50 -12.52
C PRO A 44 13.52 -16.71 -12.40
N ALA A 45 13.25 -17.14 -11.18
CA ALA A 45 12.26 -18.16 -10.89
C ALA A 45 10.91 -17.66 -11.41
N VAL A 46 10.44 -18.26 -12.49
CA VAL A 46 9.12 -17.98 -13.06
C VAL A 46 8.10 -18.57 -12.11
N SER A 47 7.52 -17.73 -11.26
CA SER A 47 6.35 -18.12 -10.46
C SER A 47 5.23 -18.57 -11.38
N PRO A 48 4.53 -19.68 -11.08
CA PRO A 48 3.41 -20.14 -11.90
C PRO A 48 2.35 -19.03 -11.91
N THR A 49 2.17 -18.45 -13.09
CA THR A 49 1.25 -17.32 -13.27
C THR A 49 -0.12 -17.89 -13.57
N SER A 50 -1.08 -17.60 -12.71
CA SER A 50 -2.50 -17.82 -13.00
C SER A 50 -2.87 -17.14 -14.32
N PRO A 51 -3.71 -17.78 -15.15
CA PRO A 51 -4.14 -17.17 -16.41
C PRO A 51 -4.78 -15.82 -16.17
N ALA A 52 -4.56 -14.88 -17.07
CA ALA A 52 -5.20 -13.58 -17.02
C ALA A 52 -6.72 -13.76 -17.12
N THR A 53 -7.43 -13.10 -16.23
CA THR A 53 -8.88 -13.04 -16.29
C THR A 53 -9.27 -12.20 -17.50
N SER A 54 -10.12 -12.71 -18.37
CA SER A 54 -10.63 -11.94 -19.51
C SER A 54 -11.77 -11.03 -19.04
N GLY A 55 -11.70 -9.75 -19.37
CA GLY A 55 -12.75 -8.78 -19.10
C GLY A 55 -12.53 -7.52 -19.93
N PRO A 56 -13.53 -6.64 -20.09
CA PRO A 56 -13.47 -5.48 -20.97
C PRO A 56 -12.38 -4.47 -20.59
N ASN A 57 -11.98 -4.45 -19.33
CA ASN A 57 -10.92 -3.56 -18.80
C ASN A 57 -9.59 -4.27 -18.57
N VAL A 58 -9.45 -5.52 -18.98
CA VAL A 58 -8.23 -6.30 -18.87
C VAL A 58 -7.43 -6.19 -20.16
N ARG A 59 -6.17 -5.80 -20.06
CA ARG A 59 -5.28 -5.75 -21.22
C ARG A 59 -4.95 -7.17 -21.68
N PRO A 60 -4.85 -7.44 -22.99
CA PRO A 60 -4.41 -8.74 -23.47
C PRO A 60 -3.07 -9.15 -22.80
N GLY A 61 -3.03 -10.31 -22.18
CA GLY A 61 -1.86 -10.81 -21.47
C GLY A 61 -1.58 -10.16 -20.10
N GLU A 62 -2.45 -9.30 -19.61
CA GLU A 62 -2.33 -8.75 -18.25
C GLU A 62 -2.44 -9.87 -17.22
N ARG A 63 -1.53 -9.84 -16.26
CA ARG A 63 -1.44 -10.83 -15.19
C ARG A 63 -1.68 -10.19 -13.83
N PRO A 64 -2.17 -10.94 -12.83
CA PRO A 64 -2.25 -10.45 -11.47
C PRO A 64 -0.91 -9.87 -11.01
N PRO A 65 -0.89 -8.75 -10.28
CA PRO A 65 0.34 -8.20 -9.76
C PRO A 65 1.10 -9.22 -8.93
N ALA A 66 2.42 -9.34 -9.14
CA ALA A 66 3.28 -10.16 -8.30
C ALA A 66 3.65 -9.40 -7.03
N MET A 67 3.64 -10.10 -5.89
CA MET A 67 4.08 -9.51 -4.62
C MET A 67 5.60 -9.28 -4.65
N PRO A 68 6.08 -8.06 -4.40
CA PRO A 68 7.50 -7.77 -4.31
C PRO A 68 8.18 -8.59 -3.19
N ALA A 69 9.43 -8.99 -3.40
CA ALA A 69 10.18 -9.71 -2.37
C ALA A 69 10.29 -8.92 -1.05
N ALA A 70 10.47 -7.60 -1.13
CA ALA A 70 10.49 -6.73 0.04
C ALA A 70 9.18 -6.80 0.85
N ALA A 71 8.01 -6.89 0.19
CA ALA A 71 6.72 -6.97 0.86
C ALA A 71 6.53 -8.23 1.72
N LYS A 72 7.42 -9.21 1.59
CA LYS A 72 7.45 -10.44 2.38
C LYS A 72 8.35 -10.34 3.61
N GLN A 73 8.90 -9.17 3.91
CA GLN A 73 9.81 -8.94 5.02
C GLN A 73 9.12 -8.16 6.13
N HIS A 74 9.33 -8.57 7.38
CA HIS A 74 8.85 -7.82 8.55
C HIS A 74 9.76 -6.62 8.83
N THR A 75 9.77 -5.66 7.91
CA THR A 75 10.54 -4.42 7.98
C THR A 75 9.68 -3.23 7.59
N GLN A 76 10.14 -2.02 7.85
CA GLN A 76 9.45 -0.80 7.43
C GLN A 76 9.37 -0.70 5.91
N GLU A 77 10.44 -1.05 5.20
CA GLU A 77 10.51 -1.10 3.75
C GLU A 77 9.57 -2.19 3.21
N GLY A 78 9.47 -3.30 3.93
CA GLY A 78 8.52 -4.38 3.62
C GLY A 78 7.08 -3.92 3.72
N ALA A 79 6.72 -3.21 4.78
CA ALA A 79 5.39 -2.63 4.94
C ALA A 79 5.06 -1.62 3.84
N LEU A 80 6.02 -0.76 3.48
CA LEU A 80 5.86 0.21 2.39
C LEU A 80 5.65 -0.48 1.03
N ALA A 81 6.45 -1.52 0.75
CA ALA A 81 6.32 -2.32 -0.46
C ALA A 81 4.97 -3.05 -0.52
N PHE A 82 4.50 -3.56 0.63
CA PHE A 82 3.19 -4.19 0.77
C PHE A 82 2.05 -3.19 0.53
N ALA A 83 2.13 -1.99 1.09
CA ALA A 83 1.14 -0.93 0.86
C ALA A 83 0.98 -0.61 -0.63
N GLY A 84 2.08 -0.46 -1.35
CA GLY A 84 2.05 -0.27 -2.80
C GLY A 84 1.52 -1.49 -3.56
N TYR A 85 1.83 -2.70 -3.10
CA TYR A 85 1.30 -3.93 -3.67
C TYR A 85 -0.21 -4.05 -3.46
N PHE A 86 -0.70 -3.74 -2.26
CA PHE A 86 -2.13 -3.76 -1.93
C PHE A 86 -2.96 -2.93 -2.93
N TYR A 87 -2.57 -1.68 -3.20
CA TYR A 87 -3.31 -0.82 -4.14
C TYR A 87 -3.23 -1.31 -5.58
N ARG A 88 -2.13 -1.94 -6.02
CA ARG A 88 -2.07 -2.58 -7.35
C ARG A 88 -3.01 -3.78 -7.45
N VAL A 89 -3.11 -4.59 -6.39
CA VAL A 89 -4.06 -5.71 -6.35
C VAL A 89 -5.49 -5.20 -6.29
N PHE A 90 -5.75 -4.11 -5.58
CA PHE A 90 -7.07 -3.50 -5.52
C PHE A 90 -7.50 -3.00 -6.92
N ASP A 91 -6.64 -2.22 -7.62
CA ASP A 91 -6.90 -1.80 -9.01
C ASP A 91 -7.17 -3.00 -9.93
N PHE A 92 -6.33 -4.04 -9.84
CA PHE A 92 -6.53 -5.26 -10.62
C PHE A 92 -7.85 -5.94 -10.29
N SER A 93 -8.20 -6.08 -9.01
CA SER A 93 -9.44 -6.72 -8.57
C SER A 93 -10.68 -5.99 -9.08
N LEU A 94 -10.66 -4.66 -9.01
CA LEU A 94 -11.76 -3.82 -9.50
C LEU A 94 -11.95 -3.97 -11.02
N ARG A 95 -10.87 -4.02 -11.80
CA ARG A 95 -10.94 -4.16 -13.26
C ARG A 95 -11.29 -5.56 -13.75
N THR A 96 -10.94 -6.59 -12.98
CA THR A 96 -11.12 -7.99 -13.38
C THR A 96 -12.27 -8.69 -12.67
N MET A 97 -12.95 -8.02 -11.75
CA MET A 97 -14.00 -8.61 -10.91
C MET A 97 -13.51 -9.87 -10.16
N THR A 98 -12.22 -9.89 -9.74
CA THR A 98 -11.61 -11.02 -9.02
C THR A 98 -11.00 -10.57 -7.70
N THR A 99 -11.54 -11.03 -6.58
CA THR A 99 -11.16 -10.54 -5.23
C THR A 99 -10.27 -11.51 -4.46
N LYS A 100 -9.97 -12.70 -4.98
CA LYS A 100 -9.21 -13.73 -4.26
C LYS A 100 -7.88 -13.20 -3.69
N ALA A 101 -7.10 -12.48 -4.51
CA ALA A 101 -5.84 -11.90 -4.06
C ALA A 101 -6.07 -10.79 -3.03
N LEU A 102 -7.05 -9.90 -3.26
CA LEU A 102 -7.37 -8.81 -2.34
C LEU A 102 -7.81 -9.33 -0.97
N ARG A 103 -8.62 -10.39 -0.93
CA ARG A 103 -9.02 -11.06 0.32
C ARG A 103 -7.82 -11.55 1.12
N SER A 104 -6.82 -12.13 0.47
CA SER A 104 -5.63 -12.64 1.17
C SER A 104 -4.71 -11.55 1.75
N LEU A 105 -4.93 -10.29 1.39
CA LEU A 105 -4.13 -9.14 1.86
C LEU A 105 -4.79 -8.38 3.01
N SER A 106 -6.00 -8.73 3.40
CA SER A 106 -6.73 -8.08 4.49
C SER A 106 -7.25 -9.10 5.50
N ILE A 107 -7.51 -8.65 6.72
CA ILE A 107 -8.19 -9.47 7.71
C ILE A 107 -9.70 -9.39 7.53
N ASP A 108 -10.41 -10.41 8.02
CA ASP A 108 -11.87 -10.47 7.89
C ASP A 108 -12.60 -9.36 8.65
N THR A 109 -11.97 -8.83 9.69
CA THR A 109 -12.51 -7.72 10.50
C THR A 109 -12.24 -6.33 9.92
N CYS A 110 -11.51 -6.22 8.78
CA CYS A 110 -11.35 -4.96 8.07
C CYS A 110 -12.65 -4.59 7.37
N GLY A 111 -13.51 -3.80 8.02
CA GLY A 111 -14.84 -3.47 7.51
C GLY A 111 -14.83 -2.80 6.14
N SER A 112 -13.96 -1.82 5.94
CA SER A 112 -13.81 -1.15 4.64
C SER A 112 -13.29 -2.10 3.55
N CYS A 113 -12.32 -2.98 3.88
CA CYS A 113 -11.83 -3.98 2.93
C CYS A 113 -12.97 -4.91 2.49
N GLN A 114 -13.75 -5.42 3.44
CA GLN A 114 -14.86 -6.34 3.15
C GLN A 114 -15.96 -5.66 2.34
N THR A 115 -16.24 -4.38 2.58
CA THR A 115 -17.19 -3.59 1.77
C THR A 115 -16.75 -3.51 0.32
N HIS A 116 -15.49 -3.16 0.05
CA HIS A 116 -14.97 -3.13 -1.32
C HIS A 116 -14.96 -4.50 -1.99
N ILE A 117 -14.52 -5.53 -1.26
CA ILE A 117 -14.51 -6.91 -1.76
C ILE A 117 -15.92 -7.35 -2.13
N LYS A 118 -16.90 -7.09 -1.25
CA LYS A 118 -18.29 -7.45 -1.49
C LYS A 118 -18.87 -6.75 -2.72
N SER A 119 -18.63 -5.45 -2.87
CA SER A 119 -19.12 -4.70 -4.04
C SER A 119 -18.58 -5.27 -5.35
N ILE A 120 -17.28 -5.62 -5.39
CA ILE A 120 -16.65 -6.23 -6.57
C ILE A 120 -17.26 -7.61 -6.85
N ASP A 121 -17.43 -8.44 -5.81
CA ASP A 121 -17.97 -9.79 -5.96
C ASP A 121 -19.44 -9.78 -6.39
N ASP A 122 -20.26 -8.90 -5.81
CA ASP A 122 -21.68 -8.80 -6.15
C ASP A 122 -21.83 -8.45 -7.64
N LEU A 123 -21.12 -7.42 -8.12
CA LEU A 123 -21.16 -7.04 -9.52
C LEU A 123 -20.62 -8.15 -10.43
N GLY A 124 -19.54 -8.81 -10.02
CA GLY A 124 -18.97 -9.95 -10.77
C GLY A 124 -19.89 -11.16 -10.82
N ALA A 125 -20.62 -11.46 -9.74
CA ALA A 125 -21.59 -12.56 -9.68
C ALA A 125 -22.76 -12.34 -10.65
N GLU A 126 -23.13 -11.10 -10.88
CA GLU A 126 -24.13 -10.71 -11.90
C GLU A 126 -23.56 -10.65 -13.32
N ARG A 127 -22.32 -11.07 -13.52
CA ARG A 127 -21.57 -10.91 -14.79
C ARG A 127 -21.45 -9.47 -15.24
N GLY A 128 -21.54 -8.55 -14.30
CA GLY A 128 -21.28 -7.13 -14.52
C GLY A 128 -19.79 -6.83 -14.52
N HIS A 129 -19.45 -5.59 -14.82
CA HIS A 129 -18.08 -5.09 -14.81
C HIS A 129 -18.09 -3.57 -14.60
N VAL A 130 -16.90 -2.99 -14.38
CA VAL A 130 -16.75 -1.53 -14.37
C VAL A 130 -16.12 -1.04 -15.68
N GLN A 131 -16.52 0.12 -16.13
CA GLN A 131 -15.82 0.91 -17.15
C GLN A 131 -15.07 2.03 -16.44
N GLY A 132 -13.79 2.23 -16.74
CA GLY A 132 -12.94 3.19 -16.02
C GLY A 132 -12.53 2.68 -14.64
N GLY A 133 -12.49 3.58 -13.67
CA GLY A 133 -12.26 3.24 -12.25
C GLY A 133 -10.83 2.88 -11.88
N ARG A 134 -9.83 3.14 -12.74
CA ARG A 134 -8.44 2.84 -12.43
C ARG A 134 -8.00 3.58 -11.17
N ILE A 135 -7.29 2.86 -10.32
CA ILE A 135 -6.70 3.39 -9.09
C ILE A 135 -5.23 3.72 -9.36
N ILE A 136 -4.90 4.99 -9.34
CA ILE A 136 -3.57 5.51 -9.59
C ILE A 136 -2.94 5.93 -8.27
N LEU A 137 -1.99 5.15 -7.79
CA LEU A 137 -1.25 5.46 -6.56
C LEU A 137 -0.34 6.68 -6.78
N LYS A 138 -0.54 7.73 -6.00
CA LYS A 138 0.20 8.99 -6.10
C LYS A 138 1.33 9.09 -5.07
N SER A 139 1.06 8.74 -3.83
CA SER A 139 2.07 8.74 -2.77
C SER A 139 1.68 7.85 -1.60
N ILE A 140 2.69 7.33 -0.93
CA ILE A 140 2.58 6.62 0.35
C ILE A 140 3.55 7.29 1.32
N LYS A 141 3.05 7.76 2.46
CA LYS A 141 3.87 8.38 3.52
C LYS A 141 3.57 7.71 4.84
N ARG A 142 4.60 7.27 5.57
CA ARG A 142 4.43 6.79 6.93
C ARG A 142 3.97 7.95 7.83
N VAL A 143 3.01 7.67 8.70
CA VAL A 143 2.47 8.63 9.67
C VAL A 143 2.25 7.95 11.01
N THR A 144 2.02 8.75 12.05
CA THR A 144 1.53 8.22 13.32
C THR A 144 0.12 7.70 13.12
N GLY A 145 -0.14 6.49 13.57
CA GLY A 145 -1.47 5.89 13.52
C GLY A 145 -2.46 6.56 14.45
N ARG A 146 -3.73 6.25 14.27
CA ARG A 146 -4.81 6.62 15.18
C ARG A 146 -4.73 5.75 16.43
N ALA A 147 -5.01 6.34 17.60
CA ALA A 147 -4.91 5.65 18.89
C ALA A 147 -5.95 4.51 19.07
N ASP A 148 -7.07 4.59 18.34
CA ASP A 148 -8.15 3.61 18.37
C ASP A 148 -7.92 2.41 17.45
N VAL A 149 -6.92 2.46 16.56
CA VAL A 149 -6.57 1.35 15.65
C VAL A 149 -5.22 0.76 16.03
N LYS A 150 -5.23 -0.49 16.46
CA LYS A 150 -3.99 -1.23 16.76
C LYS A 150 -3.38 -1.76 15.46
N ALA A 151 -2.34 -1.10 14.99
CA ALA A 151 -1.58 -1.50 13.83
C ALA A 151 -0.07 -1.31 14.09
N ASP A 152 0.76 -2.11 13.43
CA ASP A 152 2.22 -2.01 13.55
C ASP A 152 2.75 -0.78 12.79
N VAL A 153 2.10 -0.44 11.69
CA VAL A 153 2.45 0.72 10.87
C VAL A 153 1.22 1.33 10.20
N THR A 154 1.23 2.64 10.06
CA THR A 154 0.19 3.40 9.38
C THR A 154 0.80 4.23 8.28
N PHE A 155 0.16 4.21 7.12
CA PHE A 155 0.50 5.06 5.99
C PHE A 155 -0.65 6.00 5.64
N LEU A 156 -0.30 7.24 5.27
CA LEU A 156 -1.17 8.15 4.56
C LEU A 156 -0.95 7.91 3.07
N VAL A 157 -1.98 7.43 2.39
CA VAL A 157 -1.91 7.04 0.98
C VAL A 157 -2.79 7.97 0.16
N ARG A 158 -2.21 8.57 -0.88
CA ARG A 158 -2.96 9.37 -1.86
C ARG A 158 -3.15 8.57 -3.12
N VAL A 159 -4.39 8.51 -3.57
CA VAL A 159 -4.78 7.86 -4.81
C VAL A 159 -5.67 8.80 -5.63
N ASP A 160 -5.53 8.71 -6.95
CA ASP A 160 -6.54 9.21 -7.87
C ASP A 160 -7.31 7.98 -8.38
N GLN A 161 -8.62 8.01 -8.32
CA GLN A 161 -9.48 7.03 -8.96
C GLN A 161 -10.15 7.69 -10.15
N GLU A 162 -9.98 7.10 -11.33
CA GLU A 162 -10.69 7.54 -12.53
C GLU A 162 -12.19 7.39 -12.34
N ALA A 163 -12.97 8.19 -13.05
CA ALA A 163 -14.40 8.01 -13.10
C ALA A 163 -14.74 6.58 -13.51
N LEU A 164 -15.76 6.01 -12.88
CA LEU A 164 -16.20 4.66 -13.17
C LEU A 164 -17.72 4.62 -13.38
N VAL A 165 -18.15 3.65 -14.17
CA VAL A 165 -19.55 3.28 -14.31
C VAL A 165 -19.66 1.77 -14.18
N GLU A 166 -20.59 1.31 -13.35
CA GLU A 166 -20.96 -0.10 -13.25
C GLU A 166 -21.84 -0.47 -14.44
N ILE A 167 -21.52 -1.57 -15.09
CA ILE A 167 -22.27 -2.11 -16.21
C ILE A 167 -22.76 -3.50 -15.83
N HIS A 168 -24.07 -3.69 -15.81
CA HIS A 168 -24.71 -4.99 -15.55
C HIS A 168 -24.63 -5.92 -16.76
N ALA A 169 -24.90 -7.21 -16.57
CA ALA A 169 -24.86 -8.21 -17.64
C ALA A 169 -25.77 -7.89 -18.84
N ASN A 170 -26.86 -7.20 -18.60
CA ASN A 170 -27.80 -6.76 -19.66
C ASN A 170 -27.37 -5.48 -20.40
N GLY A 171 -26.20 -4.94 -20.07
CA GLY A 171 -25.66 -3.71 -20.64
C GLY A 171 -26.22 -2.42 -20.03
N SER A 172 -27.10 -2.50 -19.03
CA SER A 172 -27.58 -1.30 -18.34
C SER A 172 -26.49 -0.73 -17.43
N SER A 173 -26.44 0.59 -17.30
CA SER A 173 -25.60 1.27 -16.34
C SER A 173 -26.21 1.17 -14.95
N GLY A 174 -25.37 0.82 -13.97
CA GLY A 174 -25.68 0.83 -12.55
C GLY A 174 -25.15 2.08 -11.86
N GLY A 175 -24.42 1.88 -10.76
CA GLY A 175 -23.75 2.95 -10.03
C GLY A 175 -22.67 3.63 -10.86
N SER A 176 -22.43 4.90 -10.55
CA SER A 176 -21.29 5.64 -11.12
C SER A 176 -20.59 6.45 -10.05
N ALA A 177 -19.29 6.66 -10.24
CA ALA A 177 -18.51 7.57 -9.43
C ALA A 177 -17.67 8.49 -10.33
N GLU A 178 -17.65 9.76 -9.96
CA GLU A 178 -16.80 10.75 -10.61
C GLU A 178 -15.32 10.52 -10.29
N LEU A 179 -14.44 11.16 -11.06
CA LEU A 179 -13.01 11.19 -10.73
C LEU A 179 -12.83 11.67 -9.29
N THR A 180 -12.17 10.86 -8.49
CA THR A 180 -11.97 11.13 -7.07
C THR A 180 -10.48 11.17 -6.74
N LYS A 181 -10.08 12.18 -5.96
CA LYS A 181 -8.76 12.26 -5.34
C LYS A 181 -8.94 11.94 -3.87
N ALA A 182 -8.54 10.75 -3.47
CA ALA A 182 -8.70 10.31 -2.11
C ALA A 182 -7.37 10.33 -1.34
N THR A 183 -7.46 10.64 -0.06
CA THR A 183 -6.37 10.44 0.89
C THR A 183 -6.89 9.52 1.97
N ASN A 184 -6.22 8.38 2.14
CA ASN A 184 -6.65 7.33 3.06
C ASN A 184 -5.56 7.03 4.06
N TYR A 185 -5.94 6.72 5.29
CA TYR A 185 -5.09 5.98 6.21
C TYR A 185 -5.15 4.50 5.86
N LEU A 186 -4.00 3.87 5.72
CA LEU A 186 -3.84 2.42 5.55
C LEU A 186 -3.12 1.88 6.77
N PHE A 187 -3.80 1.03 7.54
CA PHE A 187 -3.28 0.42 8.75
C PHE A 187 -2.86 -1.01 8.45
N LEU A 188 -1.60 -1.33 8.76
CA LEU A 188 -1.02 -2.64 8.49
C LEU A 188 -0.51 -3.28 9.77
N SER A 189 -0.66 -4.60 9.88
CA SER A 189 -0.01 -5.40 10.90
C SER A 189 0.65 -6.64 10.31
N TRP A 190 1.74 -7.05 10.95
CA TRP A 190 2.42 -8.29 10.64
C TRP A 190 1.78 -9.44 11.41
N LEU A 191 1.04 -10.29 10.73
CA LEU A 191 0.32 -11.41 11.33
C LEU A 191 0.83 -12.73 10.78
N GLY A 192 1.23 -13.63 11.69
CA GLY A 192 1.83 -14.89 11.30
C GLY A 192 3.17 -14.67 10.59
N SER A 193 3.18 -14.65 9.28
CA SER A 193 4.39 -14.48 8.45
C SER A 193 4.20 -13.51 7.29
N ALA A 194 3.19 -12.63 7.37
CA ALA A 194 2.86 -11.71 6.30
C ALA A 194 2.27 -10.38 6.82
N TRP A 195 2.38 -9.34 6.03
CA TRP A 195 1.64 -8.11 6.23
C TRP A 195 0.17 -8.29 5.84
N HIS A 196 -0.71 -7.69 6.64
CA HIS A 196 -2.15 -7.64 6.37
C HIS A 196 -2.68 -6.23 6.58
N THR A 197 -3.66 -5.87 5.77
CA THR A 197 -4.44 -4.64 5.96
C THR A 197 -5.46 -4.89 7.07
N ILE A 198 -5.36 -4.06 8.12
CA ILE A 198 -6.24 -4.10 9.29
C ILE A 198 -7.44 -3.18 9.09
N GLU A 199 -7.19 -2.01 8.50
CA GLU A 199 -8.22 -1.02 8.23
C GLU A 199 -7.78 -0.07 7.12
N ILE A 200 -8.77 0.48 6.42
CA ILE A 200 -8.63 1.63 5.52
C ILE A 200 -9.67 2.64 5.95
N SER A 201 -9.29 3.89 6.20
CA SER A 201 -10.22 4.96 6.49
C SER A 201 -9.83 6.24 5.74
N GLN A 202 -10.82 7.09 5.46
CA GLN A 202 -10.54 8.41 4.89
C GLN A 202 -9.83 9.28 5.92
N SER A 203 -8.94 10.17 5.43
CA SER A 203 -8.24 11.13 6.28
C SER A 203 -9.04 12.38 6.53
#